data_2fd06a63e0c5224b2da4eef4574204f6
#
_entry.id   2fd06a63e0c5224b2da4eef4574204f6
#
_cell.length_a   1.000
_cell.length_b   1.000
_cell.length_c   1.000
_cell.angle_alpha   90.00
_cell.angle_beta   90.00
_cell.angle_gamma   90.00
#
_symmetry.space_group_name_H-M   'P 1'
#
loop_
_entity.id
_entity.type
_entity.pdbx_description
1 polymer ?
#
loop_
_entity_poly.entity_id
_entity_poly.type
_entity_poly.pdbx_seq_one_letter_code
_entity_poly.pdbx_strand_id
1 'polypeptide(L)'
;MPNPKSKALIIKRLQTERKRLEQNLAQLSREDLLQPDVVGKWSIKDVLAHLADWESHMPVWIGAARGGDPVAEIESGLNWKQFEAFNQRIYERHCNQSLDEVLDYFHKTHEQFMQLVEAMPEEEMLERGRYTFIGKGAVYDWLSAYAAHDTWGKKKIREWMKAREK
;
A
#
# COMPACT_ATOMS: atom_id res chain seq x y z
N MET A 1 -26.09 -10.16 -10.08
CA MET A 1 -26.06 -9.43 -8.78
C MET A 1 -24.63 -9.02 -8.47
N PRO A 2 -24.34 -7.76 -8.24
CA PRO A 2 -23.02 -7.40 -7.74
C PRO A 2 -22.80 -8.08 -6.37
N ASN A 3 -21.63 -8.67 -6.17
CA ASN A 3 -21.27 -9.19 -4.85
C ASN A 3 -21.38 -8.07 -3.83
N PRO A 4 -22.13 -8.26 -2.73
CA PRO A 4 -22.21 -7.25 -1.70
C PRO A 4 -20.82 -7.02 -1.11
N LYS A 5 -20.46 -5.76 -0.93
CA LYS A 5 -19.23 -5.39 -0.20
C LYS A 5 -19.34 -5.93 1.22
N SER A 6 -18.29 -6.57 1.70
CA SER A 6 -18.24 -7.06 3.08
C SER A 6 -16.81 -7.01 3.60
N LYS A 7 -16.70 -6.94 4.92
CA LYS A 7 -15.40 -6.99 5.60
C LYS A 7 -14.64 -8.28 5.25
N ALA A 8 -15.33 -9.42 5.27
CA ALA A 8 -14.71 -10.71 4.94
C ALA A 8 -14.15 -10.72 3.51
N LEU A 9 -14.87 -10.14 2.56
CA LEU A 9 -14.46 -10.09 1.16
C LEU A 9 -13.19 -9.25 0.97
N ILE A 10 -13.12 -8.07 1.59
CA ILE A 10 -11.94 -7.20 1.44
C ILE A 10 -10.71 -7.77 2.14
N ILE A 11 -10.87 -8.38 3.31
CA ILE A 11 -9.76 -9.07 3.99
C ILE A 11 -9.19 -10.16 3.11
N LYS A 12 -10.06 -11.01 2.54
CA LYS A 12 -9.64 -12.07 1.62
C LYS A 12 -8.89 -11.52 0.42
N ARG A 13 -9.38 -10.43 -0.18
CA ARG A 13 -8.75 -9.81 -1.34
C ARG A 13 -7.36 -9.25 -0.99
N LEU A 14 -7.24 -8.54 0.12
CA LEU A 14 -5.96 -8.01 0.59
C LEU A 14 -4.94 -9.13 0.82
N GLN A 15 -5.35 -10.20 1.49
CA GLN A 15 -4.50 -11.36 1.75
C GLN A 15 -4.08 -12.06 0.45
N THR A 16 -5.01 -12.23 -0.49
CA THR A 16 -4.75 -12.91 -1.75
C THR A 16 -3.78 -12.12 -2.62
N GLU A 17 -3.96 -10.80 -2.75
CA GLU A 17 -3.07 -9.99 -3.58
C GLU A 17 -1.67 -9.88 -2.98
N ARG A 18 -1.55 -9.74 -1.66
CA ARG A 18 -0.26 -9.76 -0.99
C ARG A 18 0.45 -11.10 -1.17
N LYS A 19 -0.25 -12.21 -1.01
CA LYS A 19 0.32 -13.55 -1.22
C LYS A 19 0.85 -13.72 -2.65
N ARG A 20 0.12 -13.24 -3.65
CA ARG A 20 0.55 -13.29 -5.04
C ARG A 20 1.80 -12.46 -5.30
N LEU A 21 1.89 -11.28 -4.69
CA LEU A 21 3.09 -10.45 -4.75
C LEU A 21 4.28 -11.18 -4.12
N GLU A 22 4.12 -11.71 -2.92
CA GLU A 22 5.17 -12.45 -2.21
C GLU A 22 5.64 -13.69 -2.97
N GLN A 23 4.74 -14.39 -3.66
CA GLN A 23 5.10 -15.52 -4.52
C GLN A 23 6.02 -15.11 -5.68
N ASN A 24 5.81 -13.93 -6.25
CA ASN A 24 6.73 -13.38 -7.26
C ASN A 24 8.09 -13.04 -6.65
N LEU A 25 8.09 -12.42 -5.48
CA LEU A 25 9.34 -12.05 -4.79
C LEU A 25 10.18 -13.29 -4.43
N ALA A 26 9.53 -14.39 -4.08
CA ALA A 26 10.19 -15.63 -3.72
C ALA A 26 10.98 -16.27 -4.87
N GLN A 27 10.71 -15.88 -6.12
CA GLN A 27 11.43 -16.35 -7.31
C GLN A 27 12.69 -15.54 -7.62
N LEU A 28 12.95 -14.46 -6.87
CA LEU A 28 13.99 -13.50 -7.15
C LEU A 28 15.12 -13.58 -6.13
N SER A 29 16.36 -13.35 -6.60
CA SER A 29 17.52 -13.25 -5.71
C SER A 29 17.56 -11.87 -5.02
N ARG A 30 18.38 -11.76 -3.98
CA ARG A 30 18.63 -10.46 -3.33
C ARG A 30 19.20 -9.44 -4.30
N GLU A 31 20.06 -9.86 -5.22
CA GLU A 31 20.60 -9.00 -6.28
C GLU A 31 19.49 -8.48 -7.20
N ASP A 32 18.55 -9.34 -7.58
CA ASP A 32 17.40 -8.94 -8.41
C ASP A 32 16.60 -7.81 -7.75
N LEU A 33 16.39 -7.90 -6.44
CA LEU A 33 15.59 -6.90 -5.70
C LEU A 33 16.26 -5.52 -5.67
N LEU A 34 17.55 -5.45 -5.93
CA LEU A 34 18.33 -4.21 -5.93
C LEU A 34 18.58 -3.63 -7.32
N GLN A 35 18.20 -4.35 -8.40
CA GLN A 35 18.40 -3.87 -9.77
C GLN A 35 17.49 -2.66 -10.03
N PRO A 36 18.03 -1.58 -10.65
CA PRO A 36 17.23 -0.40 -10.99
C PRO A 36 16.31 -0.67 -12.20
N ASP A 37 15.52 0.33 -12.52
CA ASP A 37 14.71 0.40 -13.74
C ASP A 37 13.53 -0.60 -13.79
N VAL A 38 12.97 -0.93 -12.63
CA VAL A 38 11.73 -1.71 -12.54
C VAL A 38 10.51 -0.82 -12.74
N VAL A 39 10.48 0.35 -12.10
CA VAL A 39 9.50 1.41 -12.31
C VAL A 39 10.26 2.73 -12.43
N GLY A 40 10.39 3.27 -13.63
CA GLY A 40 11.28 4.40 -13.83
C GLY A 40 12.69 4.02 -13.38
N LYS A 41 13.25 4.76 -12.44
CA LYS A 41 14.57 4.47 -11.84
C LYS A 41 14.51 3.51 -10.64
N TRP A 42 13.32 3.18 -10.17
CA TRP A 42 13.12 2.41 -8.95
C TRP A 42 13.52 0.95 -9.13
N SER A 43 14.17 0.41 -8.10
CA SER A 43 14.38 -1.03 -7.92
C SER A 43 13.11 -1.66 -7.33
N ILE A 44 13.08 -3.00 -7.24
CA ILE A 44 12.01 -3.70 -6.51
C ILE A 44 12.03 -3.29 -5.04
N LYS A 45 13.21 -3.11 -4.43
CA LYS A 45 13.33 -2.58 -3.07
C LYS A 45 12.56 -1.27 -2.91
N ASP A 46 12.70 -0.35 -3.87
CA ASP A 46 12.01 0.95 -3.84
C ASP A 46 10.49 0.78 -4.00
N VAL A 47 10.05 -0.14 -4.84
CA VAL A 47 8.63 -0.47 -4.99
C VAL A 47 8.05 -0.99 -3.67
N LEU A 48 8.76 -1.90 -2.99
CA LEU A 48 8.32 -2.45 -1.71
C LEU A 48 8.25 -1.38 -0.62
N ALA A 49 9.24 -0.48 -0.57
CA ALA A 49 9.24 0.64 0.36
C ALA A 49 8.05 1.59 0.10
N HIS A 50 7.74 1.83 -1.17
CA HIS A 50 6.59 2.63 -1.59
C HIS A 50 5.26 2.01 -1.12
N LEU A 51 5.06 0.72 -1.36
CA LEU A 51 3.86 0.02 -0.91
C LEU A 51 3.71 0.05 0.62
N ALA A 52 4.81 -0.20 1.32
CA ALA A 52 4.84 -0.23 2.78
C ALA A 52 4.55 1.15 3.38
N ASP A 53 5.15 2.20 2.84
CA ASP A 53 4.95 3.55 3.36
C ASP A 53 3.49 4.00 3.23
N TRP A 54 2.85 3.73 2.09
CA TRP A 54 1.43 3.98 1.92
C TRP A 54 0.57 3.23 2.95
N GLU A 55 0.88 1.95 3.19
CA GLU A 55 0.16 1.17 4.22
C GLU A 55 0.39 1.72 5.63
N SER A 56 1.59 2.21 5.92
CA SER A 56 1.94 2.74 7.24
C SER A 56 1.14 4.00 7.61
N HIS A 57 0.67 4.73 6.62
CA HIS A 57 -0.11 5.96 6.85
C HIS A 57 -1.58 5.67 7.20
N MET A 58 -2.14 4.55 6.75
CA MET A 58 -3.56 4.26 6.97
C MET A 58 -3.96 4.22 8.46
N PRO A 59 -3.22 3.55 9.35
CA PRO A 59 -3.52 3.61 10.77
C PRO A 59 -3.44 5.02 11.36
N VAL A 60 -2.52 5.85 10.87
CA VAL A 60 -2.36 7.23 11.32
C VAL A 60 -3.56 8.08 10.89
N TRP A 61 -3.94 8.02 9.62
CA TRP A 61 -5.09 8.77 9.09
C TRP A 61 -6.40 8.33 9.75
N ILE A 62 -6.65 7.04 9.88
CA ILE A 62 -7.87 6.52 10.52
C ILE A 62 -7.90 6.89 12.00
N GLY A 63 -6.77 6.76 12.71
CA GLY A 63 -6.69 7.13 14.12
C GLY A 63 -7.02 8.62 14.35
N ALA A 64 -6.44 9.51 13.55
CA ALA A 64 -6.75 10.94 13.60
C ALA A 64 -8.22 11.23 13.26
N ALA A 65 -8.74 10.62 12.19
CA ALA A 65 -10.12 10.82 11.75
C ALA A 65 -11.13 10.32 12.78
N ARG A 66 -10.85 9.22 13.48
CA ARG A 66 -11.69 8.74 14.58
C ARG A 66 -11.78 9.75 15.74
N GLY A 67 -10.71 10.52 15.94
CA GLY A 67 -10.66 11.62 16.92
C GLY A 67 -11.30 12.93 16.44
N GLY A 68 -11.88 12.96 15.23
CA GLY A 68 -12.54 14.14 14.68
C GLY A 68 -11.65 15.03 13.82
N ASP A 69 -10.39 14.66 13.59
CA ASP A 69 -9.49 15.38 12.69
C ASP A 69 -9.96 15.21 11.25
N PRO A 70 -10.09 16.27 10.44
CA PRO A 70 -10.45 16.14 9.03
C PRO A 70 -9.38 15.51 8.16
N VAL A 71 -8.16 15.34 8.68
CA VAL A 71 -6.98 14.80 7.95
C VAL A 71 -6.81 15.53 6.61
N ALA A 72 -6.64 16.85 6.69
CA ALA A 72 -6.58 17.74 5.52
C ALA A 72 -5.31 17.55 4.68
N GLU A 73 -4.27 16.97 5.26
CA GLU A 73 -2.99 16.75 4.61
C GLU A 73 -2.69 15.26 4.53
N ILE A 74 -2.16 14.83 3.38
CA ILE A 74 -1.66 13.46 3.20
C ILE A 74 -0.44 13.21 4.10
N GLU A 75 0.43 14.22 4.21
CA GLU A 75 1.56 14.29 5.11
C GLU A 75 1.83 15.78 5.39
N SER A 76 2.52 16.09 6.47
CA SER A 76 2.81 17.49 6.85
C SER A 76 3.33 18.31 5.66
N GLY A 77 2.61 19.38 5.33
CA GLY A 77 2.92 20.29 4.24
C GLY A 77 2.48 19.83 2.85
N LEU A 78 1.80 18.69 2.73
CA LEU A 78 1.27 18.18 1.46
C LEU A 78 -0.22 17.89 1.56
N ASN A 79 -1.01 18.45 0.64
CA ASN A 79 -2.42 18.15 0.53
C ASN A 79 -2.68 16.88 -0.30
N TRP A 80 -3.93 16.43 -0.32
CA TRP A 80 -4.36 15.20 -0.99
C TRP A 80 -4.26 15.22 -2.53
N LYS A 81 -3.92 16.34 -3.13
CA LYS A 81 -3.68 16.46 -4.59
C LYS A 81 -2.21 16.28 -4.95
N GLN A 82 -1.32 16.29 -3.97
CA GLN A 82 0.13 16.29 -4.18
C GLN A 82 0.72 14.87 -4.06
N PHE A 83 0.11 13.90 -4.74
CA PHE A 83 0.56 12.50 -4.72
C PHE A 83 1.98 12.31 -5.22
N GLU A 84 2.37 13.03 -6.29
CA GLU A 84 3.73 12.92 -6.83
C GLU A 84 4.78 13.39 -5.82
N ALA A 85 4.53 14.51 -5.17
CA ALA A 85 5.41 15.02 -4.12
C ALA A 85 5.47 14.06 -2.92
N PHE A 86 4.34 13.47 -2.55
CA PHE A 86 4.29 12.47 -1.50
C PHE A 86 5.08 11.22 -1.87
N ASN A 87 4.91 10.69 -3.07
CA ASN A 87 5.67 9.55 -3.56
C ASN A 87 7.17 9.84 -3.61
N GLN A 88 7.56 11.07 -3.98
CA GLN A 88 8.96 11.48 -3.98
C GLN A 88 9.54 11.49 -2.56
N ARG A 89 8.80 11.99 -1.57
CA ARG A 89 9.20 11.93 -0.15
C ARG A 89 9.40 10.50 0.32
N ILE A 90 8.51 9.60 -0.06
CA ILE A 90 8.63 8.18 0.27
C ILE A 90 9.93 7.62 -0.30
N TYR A 91 10.20 7.87 -1.56
CA TYR A 91 11.44 7.43 -2.21
C TYR A 91 12.67 7.96 -1.47
N GLU A 92 12.73 9.26 -1.21
CA GLU A 92 13.86 9.90 -0.50
C GLU A 92 14.06 9.35 0.91
N ARG A 93 12.97 9.01 1.59
CA ARG A 93 13.00 8.46 2.95
C ARG A 93 13.64 7.08 3.00
N HIS A 94 13.45 6.27 1.97
CA HIS A 94 13.82 4.86 1.98
C HIS A 94 14.94 4.45 1.02
N CYS A 95 15.30 5.28 0.05
CA CYS A 95 16.22 4.90 -1.04
C CYS A 95 17.61 4.48 -0.54
N ASN A 96 18.06 5.02 0.58
CA ASN A 96 19.36 4.71 1.18
C ASN A 96 19.28 3.61 2.26
N GLN A 97 18.10 3.09 2.56
CA GLN A 97 17.97 1.97 3.48
C GLN A 97 18.45 0.67 2.83
N SER A 98 18.95 -0.25 3.66
CA SER A 98 19.34 -1.57 3.21
C SER A 98 18.12 -2.38 2.76
N LEU A 99 18.36 -3.43 1.97
CA LEU A 99 17.30 -4.35 1.56
C LEU A 99 16.62 -4.98 2.79
N ASP A 100 17.41 -5.39 3.80
CA ASP A 100 16.85 -6.01 5.01
C ASP A 100 15.97 -5.04 5.80
N GLU A 101 16.37 -3.77 5.90
CA GLU A 101 15.55 -2.73 6.53
C GLU A 101 14.22 -2.53 5.80
N VAL A 102 14.25 -2.50 4.47
CA VAL A 102 13.03 -2.32 3.67
C VAL A 102 12.14 -3.56 3.74
N LEU A 103 12.70 -4.77 3.67
CA LEU A 103 11.92 -6.01 3.79
C LEU A 103 11.26 -6.11 5.17
N ASP A 104 11.98 -5.78 6.23
CA ASP A 104 11.43 -5.76 7.59
C ASP A 104 10.28 -4.75 7.70
N TYR A 105 10.48 -3.54 7.19
CA TYR A 105 9.46 -2.50 7.13
C TYR A 105 8.22 -2.94 6.33
N PHE A 106 8.44 -3.53 5.17
CA PHE A 106 7.38 -4.05 4.30
C PHE A 106 6.50 -5.09 5.02
N HIS A 107 7.11 -6.01 5.75
CA HIS A 107 6.36 -7.03 6.50
C HIS A 107 5.65 -6.46 7.73
N LYS A 108 6.34 -5.64 8.52
CA LYS A 108 5.78 -5.04 9.74
C LYS A 108 4.61 -4.09 9.46
N THR A 109 4.76 -3.23 8.46
CA THR A 109 3.69 -2.29 8.11
C THR A 109 2.45 -3.02 7.61
N HIS A 110 2.63 -4.10 6.85
CA HIS A 110 1.50 -4.90 6.37
C HIS A 110 0.78 -5.59 7.53
N GLU A 111 1.53 -6.14 8.47
CA GLU A 111 0.96 -6.75 9.68
C GLU A 111 0.12 -5.75 10.46
N GLN A 112 0.65 -4.55 10.70
CA GLN A 112 -0.08 -3.47 11.40
C GLN A 112 -1.31 -3.00 10.62
N PHE A 113 -1.18 -2.87 9.31
CA PHE A 113 -2.29 -2.52 8.41
C PHE A 113 -3.40 -3.57 8.48
N MET A 114 -3.06 -4.85 8.41
CA MET A 114 -4.05 -5.93 8.50
C MET A 114 -4.70 -6.00 9.87
N GLN A 115 -3.96 -5.73 10.95
CA GLN A 115 -4.53 -5.63 12.30
C GLN A 115 -5.60 -4.53 12.38
N LEU A 116 -5.34 -3.37 11.79
CA LEU A 116 -6.32 -2.29 11.70
C LEU A 116 -7.58 -2.76 10.95
N VAL A 117 -7.39 -3.39 9.79
CA VAL A 117 -8.50 -3.84 8.94
C VAL A 117 -9.35 -4.89 9.65
N GLU A 118 -8.70 -5.87 10.29
CA GLU A 118 -9.37 -6.95 11.00
C GLU A 118 -10.12 -6.47 12.24
N ALA A 119 -9.60 -5.46 12.94
CA ALA A 119 -10.21 -4.89 14.12
C ALA A 119 -11.32 -3.86 13.79
N MET A 120 -11.36 -3.32 12.59
CA MET A 120 -12.33 -2.30 12.21
C MET A 120 -13.74 -2.89 12.14
N PRO A 121 -14.74 -2.27 12.81
CA PRO A 121 -16.13 -2.67 12.63
C PRO A 121 -16.58 -2.56 11.17
N GLU A 122 -17.35 -3.55 10.71
CA GLU A 122 -17.86 -3.55 9.33
C GLU A 122 -18.66 -2.30 9.01
N GLU A 123 -19.46 -1.81 9.95
CA GLU A 123 -20.22 -0.57 9.79
C GLU A 123 -19.31 0.62 9.46
N GLU A 124 -18.23 0.80 10.23
CA GLU A 124 -17.24 1.86 9.98
C GLU A 124 -16.62 1.70 8.59
N MET A 125 -16.31 0.49 8.21
CA MET A 125 -15.67 0.16 6.94
C MET A 125 -16.56 0.47 5.73
N LEU A 126 -17.86 0.24 5.83
CA LEU A 126 -18.80 0.34 4.71
C LEU A 126 -19.55 1.66 4.64
N GLU A 127 -19.57 2.47 5.71
CA GLU A 127 -20.29 3.73 5.76
C GLU A 127 -19.66 4.76 4.82
N ARG A 128 -20.45 5.24 3.87
CA ARG A 128 -19.99 6.24 2.89
C ARG A 128 -19.99 7.63 3.52
N GLY A 129 -18.95 8.41 3.21
CA GLY A 129 -18.85 9.79 3.68
C GLY A 129 -18.54 9.94 5.16
N ARG A 130 -18.16 8.87 5.83
CA ARG A 130 -17.85 8.90 7.28
C ARG A 130 -16.66 9.79 7.60
N TYR A 131 -15.61 9.71 6.80
CA TYR A 131 -14.36 10.45 7.02
C TYR A 131 -14.11 11.45 5.91
N THR A 132 -13.85 12.70 6.28
CA THR A 132 -13.68 13.83 5.36
C THR A 132 -12.57 13.56 4.32
N PHE A 133 -11.45 12.99 4.74
CA PHE A 133 -10.32 12.75 3.83
C PHE A 133 -10.62 11.70 2.74
N ILE A 134 -11.58 10.80 3.00
CA ILE A 134 -12.03 9.80 2.02
C ILE A 134 -13.08 10.40 1.06
N GLY A 135 -13.70 11.49 1.45
CA GLY A 135 -14.72 12.14 0.63
C GLY A 135 -16.05 11.36 0.64
N LYS A 136 -16.64 11.17 -0.53
CA LYS A 136 -17.96 10.50 -0.67
C LYS A 136 -17.88 8.96 -0.59
N GLY A 137 -16.69 8.41 -0.60
CA GLY A 137 -16.47 6.97 -0.53
C GLY A 137 -16.53 6.42 0.89
N ALA A 138 -16.25 5.13 1.00
CA ALA A 138 -16.11 4.42 2.26
C ALA A 138 -14.65 3.97 2.45
N VAL A 139 -14.29 3.62 3.68
CA VAL A 139 -12.98 3.01 3.98
C VAL A 139 -12.76 1.79 3.09
N TYR A 140 -13.79 1.00 2.83
CA TYR A 140 -13.75 -0.15 1.93
C TYR A 140 -13.15 0.19 0.56
N ASP A 141 -13.51 1.34 0.00
CA ASP A 141 -13.00 1.76 -1.33
C ASP A 141 -11.49 2.01 -1.28
N TRP A 142 -10.99 2.58 -0.19
CA TRP A 142 -9.55 2.76 0.04
C TRP A 142 -8.83 1.42 0.22
N LEU A 143 -9.43 0.50 0.97
CA LEU A 143 -8.85 -0.85 1.14
C LEU A 143 -8.80 -1.60 -0.20
N SER A 144 -9.79 -1.41 -1.06
CA SER A 144 -9.76 -1.92 -2.43
C SER A 144 -8.61 -1.33 -3.25
N ALA A 145 -8.33 -0.05 -3.06
CA ALA A 145 -7.18 0.61 -3.70
C ALA A 145 -5.84 0.05 -3.20
N TYR A 146 -5.73 -0.28 -1.91
CA TYR A 146 -4.54 -0.95 -1.37
C TYR A 146 -4.33 -2.34 -1.97
N ALA A 147 -5.39 -3.14 -2.12
CA ALA A 147 -5.31 -4.42 -2.82
C ALA A 147 -4.86 -4.25 -4.28
N ALA A 148 -5.40 -3.26 -4.97
CA ALA A 148 -5.00 -2.91 -6.34
C ALA A 148 -3.55 -2.41 -6.42
N HIS A 149 -3.05 -1.78 -5.37
CA HIS A 149 -1.66 -1.31 -5.28
C HIS A 149 -0.68 -2.49 -5.24
N ASP A 150 -0.97 -3.52 -4.47
CA ASP A 150 -0.19 -4.77 -4.49
C ASP A 150 -0.26 -5.44 -5.87
N THR A 151 -1.40 -5.44 -6.51
CA THR A 151 -1.58 -5.94 -7.88
C THR A 151 -0.71 -5.17 -8.87
N TRP A 152 -0.67 -3.85 -8.74
CA TRP A 152 0.19 -2.99 -9.56
C TRP A 152 1.67 -3.33 -9.36
N GLY A 153 2.12 -3.44 -8.11
CA GLY A 153 3.51 -3.80 -7.79
C GLY A 153 3.90 -5.14 -8.38
N LYS A 154 3.06 -6.15 -8.22
CA LYS A 154 3.23 -7.47 -8.82
C LYS A 154 3.36 -7.39 -10.34
N LYS A 155 2.48 -6.64 -10.99
CA LYS A 155 2.50 -6.46 -12.45
C LYS A 155 3.82 -5.85 -12.92
N LYS A 156 4.29 -4.79 -12.27
CA LYS A 156 5.56 -4.12 -12.61
C LYS A 156 6.76 -5.05 -12.46
N ILE A 157 6.79 -5.82 -11.39
CA ILE A 157 7.84 -6.81 -11.17
C ILE A 157 7.83 -7.88 -12.26
N ARG A 158 6.65 -8.39 -12.62
CA ARG A 158 6.52 -9.40 -13.69
C ARG A 158 6.93 -8.86 -15.06
N GLU A 159 6.56 -7.63 -15.39
CA GLU A 159 6.97 -6.98 -16.65
C GLU A 159 8.49 -6.86 -16.72
N TRP A 160 9.13 -6.44 -15.63
CA TRP A 160 10.57 -6.37 -15.54
C TRP A 160 11.24 -7.76 -15.66
N MET A 161 10.71 -8.77 -14.99
CA MET A 161 11.20 -10.15 -15.09
C MET A 161 11.17 -10.64 -16.53
N LYS A 162 10.08 -10.42 -17.26
CA LYS A 162 9.92 -10.81 -18.66
C LYS A 162 10.89 -10.06 -19.59
N ALA A 163 11.14 -8.79 -19.32
CA ALA A 163 12.06 -7.98 -20.12
C ALA A 163 13.51 -8.50 -20.04
N ARG A 164 13.89 -9.10 -18.91
CA ARG A 164 15.24 -9.68 -18.72
C ARG A 164 15.47 -10.98 -19.49
N GLU A 165 14.40 -11.71 -19.79
CA GLU A 165 14.46 -12.99 -20.52
C GLU A 165 14.75 -12.79 -22.03
N LYS A 166 14.70 -11.56 -22.52
CA LYS A 166 15.01 -11.19 -23.91
C LYS A 166 16.45 -10.70 -24.04
#